data_3ab27f99be754eee346f4178fc999320
#
_entry.id   3ab27f99be754eee346f4178fc999320
#
_cell.length_a   1.000
_cell.length_b   1.000
_cell.length_c   1.000
_cell.angle_alpha   90.00
_cell.angle_beta   90.00
_cell.angle_gamma   90.00
#
_symmetry.space_group_name_H-M   'P 1'
#
loop_
_entity.id
_entity.type
_entity.pdbx_description
1 polymer ?
#
loop_
_entity_poly.entity_id
_entity_poly.type
_entity_poly.pdbx_seq_one_letter_code
_entity_poly.pdbx_strand_id
1 'polypeptide(L)'
;MERDLRWQVGQKLAVGFPGTEVPQALRELVAEYKIGNIILFEENIRDAAQLRRLCGELRTLIATHTGLPPLISIDQEGGVVSRLKGDCALAPSAMGVAATGDPVNAHRAGEITGRELRALGVNFDLAPVMDVNSNPRNPVIGARSYGARPEDVCDYGTAMIRGLQAGGVRCCAKHFPGHGDTAVDSHLGLPRVDKTLQQLEACELIPFRAAIRSGVDAIMTTHILFPRLEPGGVPATMSRRILTGMLREQLGFRGLIVSDCMMMGAIQDYYGTVPGCLAAAKAGVDLLFVSHSMELAAQVARALAEEAAAGRLDAG
;
A
#
# COMPACT_ATOMS: atom_id res chain seq x y z
N MET A 1 3.33 -24.50 18.19
CA MET A 1 4.67 -23.89 18.00
C MET A 1 4.54 -22.45 18.42
N GLU A 2 5.16 -22.09 19.51
CA GLU A 2 5.17 -20.69 19.98
C GLU A 2 5.91 -19.85 18.93
N ARG A 3 5.22 -18.90 18.35
CA ARG A 3 5.78 -18.01 17.31
C ARG A 3 6.59 -16.96 18.03
N ASP A 4 7.91 -16.97 17.86
CA ASP A 4 8.79 -16.00 18.48
C ASP A 4 8.56 -14.58 17.96
N LEU A 5 9.09 -13.58 18.65
CA LEU A 5 8.93 -12.17 18.26
C LEU A 5 9.50 -11.87 16.86
N ARG A 6 10.55 -12.58 16.42
CA ARG A 6 11.11 -12.40 15.08
C ARG A 6 10.10 -12.81 14.01
N TRP A 7 9.39 -13.93 14.25
CA TRP A 7 8.36 -14.39 13.35
C TRP A 7 7.20 -13.38 13.26
N GLN A 8 6.72 -12.86 14.41
CA GLN A 8 5.64 -11.87 14.44
C GLN A 8 6.03 -10.59 13.72
N VAL A 9 7.23 -10.08 13.99
CA VAL A 9 7.77 -8.87 13.36
C VAL A 9 7.99 -9.05 11.85
N GLY A 10 8.48 -10.23 11.43
CA GLY A 10 8.68 -10.54 10.02
C GLY A 10 7.38 -10.48 9.20
N GLN A 11 6.23 -10.79 9.81
CA GLN A 11 4.92 -10.66 9.15
C GLN A 11 4.50 -9.20 8.96
N LYS A 12 5.05 -8.25 9.73
CA LYS A 12 4.78 -6.82 9.61
C LYS A 12 5.60 -6.13 8.49
N LEU A 13 6.43 -6.87 7.76
CA LEU A 13 7.30 -6.30 6.73
C LEU A 13 6.96 -6.84 5.34
N ALA A 14 6.88 -5.92 4.37
CA ALA A 14 6.90 -6.19 2.94
C ALA A 14 8.18 -5.60 2.35
N VAL A 15 9.00 -6.46 1.73
CA VAL A 15 10.31 -6.05 1.21
C VAL A 15 10.37 -6.20 -0.31
N GLY A 16 11.10 -5.29 -0.96
CA GLY A 16 11.45 -5.39 -2.37
C GLY A 16 12.90 -5.83 -2.53
N PHE A 17 13.26 -6.17 -3.76
CA PHE A 17 14.60 -6.61 -4.13
C PHE A 17 14.87 -6.27 -5.61
N PRO A 18 16.13 -6.08 -6.02
CA PRO A 18 16.46 -5.80 -7.41
C PRO A 18 16.47 -7.06 -8.28
N GLY A 19 16.13 -6.88 -9.56
CA GLY A 19 16.27 -7.91 -10.59
C GLY A 19 15.12 -8.90 -10.68
N THR A 20 15.23 -9.83 -11.63
CA THR A 20 14.14 -10.73 -12.06
C THR A 20 14.21 -12.14 -11.44
N GLU A 21 15.11 -12.35 -10.49
CA GLU A 21 15.32 -13.62 -9.78
C GLU A 21 15.45 -13.37 -8.29
N VAL A 22 15.18 -14.37 -7.45
CA VAL A 22 15.29 -14.27 -5.99
C VAL A 22 16.79 -14.21 -5.60
N PRO A 23 17.31 -13.06 -5.15
CA PRO A 23 18.72 -12.95 -4.81
C PRO A 23 19.05 -13.67 -3.49
N GLN A 24 20.32 -14.05 -3.32
CA GLN A 24 20.77 -14.73 -2.11
C GLN A 24 20.53 -13.91 -0.84
N ALA A 25 20.73 -12.60 -0.90
CA ALA A 25 20.47 -11.69 0.22
C ALA A 25 19.00 -11.71 0.68
N LEU A 26 18.01 -11.86 -0.25
CA LEU A 26 16.62 -12.01 0.14
C LEU A 26 16.35 -13.36 0.82
N ARG A 27 17.01 -14.45 0.36
CA ARG A 27 16.89 -15.77 0.99
C ARG A 27 17.38 -15.74 2.45
N GLU A 28 18.50 -15.07 2.68
CA GLU A 28 19.10 -14.88 4.01
C GLU A 28 18.18 -14.02 4.89
N LEU A 29 17.66 -12.91 4.37
CA LEU A 29 16.74 -12.02 5.06
C LEU A 29 15.44 -12.75 5.50
N VAL A 30 14.86 -13.52 4.59
CA VAL A 30 13.66 -14.33 4.88
C VAL A 30 13.96 -15.42 5.91
N ALA A 31 15.09 -16.09 5.81
CA ALA A 31 15.49 -17.15 6.74
C ALA A 31 15.73 -16.61 8.16
N GLU A 32 16.44 -15.47 8.27
CA GLU A 32 16.82 -14.88 9.56
C GLU A 32 15.66 -14.16 10.25
N TYR A 33 14.97 -13.26 9.52
CA TYR A 33 13.94 -12.36 10.10
C TYR A 33 12.51 -12.82 9.85
N LYS A 34 12.31 -13.97 9.18
CA LYS A 34 10.97 -14.52 8.89
C LYS A 34 10.08 -13.55 8.10
N ILE A 35 10.68 -12.79 7.17
CA ILE A 35 9.95 -11.83 6.33
C ILE A 35 8.80 -12.55 5.62
N GLY A 36 7.59 -12.03 5.80
CA GLY A 36 6.36 -12.68 5.34
C GLY A 36 5.83 -12.16 4.01
N ASN A 37 6.26 -10.98 3.55
CA ASN A 37 5.59 -10.34 2.42
C ASN A 37 6.60 -9.67 1.48
N ILE A 38 6.21 -9.55 0.20
CA ILE A 38 7.04 -9.02 -0.89
C ILE A 38 6.27 -7.93 -1.64
N ILE A 39 7.00 -6.91 -2.11
CA ILE A 39 6.52 -5.98 -3.12
C ILE A 39 7.38 -6.10 -4.39
N LEU A 40 6.73 -6.15 -5.54
CA LEU A 40 7.34 -6.23 -6.86
C LEU A 40 7.20 -4.90 -7.61
N PHE A 41 8.25 -4.55 -8.35
CA PHE A 41 8.32 -3.39 -9.22
C PHE A 41 8.57 -3.80 -10.67
N GLU A 42 8.57 -2.84 -11.59
CA GLU A 42 8.82 -3.09 -13.00
C GLU A 42 10.15 -3.81 -13.25
N GLU A 43 11.18 -3.49 -12.48
CA GLU A 43 12.51 -4.14 -12.58
C GLU A 43 12.52 -5.64 -12.26
N ASN A 44 11.48 -6.14 -11.57
CA ASN A 44 11.33 -7.57 -11.27
C ASN A 44 10.62 -8.33 -12.40
N ILE A 45 10.17 -7.63 -13.45
CA ILE A 45 9.29 -8.19 -14.47
C ILE A 45 9.93 -8.06 -15.85
N ARG A 46 10.24 -9.21 -16.47
CA ARG A 46 10.68 -9.29 -17.85
C ARG A 46 9.53 -9.67 -18.79
N ASP A 47 8.79 -10.73 -18.41
CA ASP A 47 7.65 -11.29 -19.13
C ASP A 47 6.75 -12.08 -18.15
N ALA A 48 5.53 -12.41 -18.58
CA ALA A 48 4.54 -13.13 -17.77
C ALA A 48 5.05 -14.50 -17.26
N ALA A 49 5.78 -15.25 -18.10
CA ALA A 49 6.31 -16.57 -17.74
C ALA A 49 7.40 -16.48 -16.67
N GLN A 50 8.28 -15.49 -16.77
CA GLN A 50 9.32 -15.22 -15.77
C GLN A 50 8.67 -14.78 -14.44
N LEU A 51 7.72 -13.84 -14.46
CA LEU A 51 7.02 -13.36 -13.24
C LEU A 51 6.31 -14.51 -12.51
N ARG A 52 5.63 -15.39 -13.24
CA ARG A 52 4.98 -16.58 -12.66
C ARG A 52 5.98 -17.49 -11.93
N ARG A 53 7.16 -17.73 -12.52
CA ARG A 53 8.22 -18.53 -11.89
C ARG A 53 8.74 -17.84 -10.63
N LEU A 54 9.02 -16.53 -10.72
CA LEU A 54 9.49 -15.71 -9.59
C LEU A 54 8.50 -15.75 -8.41
N CYS A 55 7.22 -15.53 -8.67
CA CYS A 55 6.17 -15.61 -7.62
C CYS A 55 6.06 -17.01 -7.01
N GLY A 56 6.23 -18.08 -7.83
CA GLY A 56 6.26 -19.45 -7.33
C GLY A 56 7.44 -19.73 -6.40
N GLU A 57 8.62 -19.24 -6.76
CA GLU A 57 9.84 -19.36 -5.96
C GLU A 57 9.73 -18.58 -4.64
N LEU A 58 9.25 -17.33 -4.69
CA LEU A 58 9.01 -16.49 -3.50
C LEU A 58 8.01 -17.15 -2.54
N ARG A 59 6.94 -17.70 -3.06
CA ARG A 59 5.94 -18.42 -2.26
C ARG A 59 6.54 -19.61 -1.54
N THR A 60 7.33 -20.43 -2.25
CA THR A 60 8.01 -21.58 -1.67
C THR A 60 9.00 -21.15 -0.59
N LEU A 61 9.86 -20.16 -0.89
CA LEU A 61 10.85 -19.63 0.05
C LEU A 61 10.19 -19.16 1.34
N ILE A 62 9.20 -18.27 1.24
CA ILE A 62 8.57 -17.67 2.42
C ILE A 62 7.78 -18.72 3.21
N ALA A 63 6.98 -19.56 2.54
CA ALA A 63 6.22 -20.60 3.22
C ALA A 63 7.12 -21.60 3.96
N THR A 64 8.30 -21.93 3.42
CA THR A 64 9.28 -22.80 4.08
C THR A 64 9.80 -22.21 5.38
N HIS A 65 10.04 -20.90 5.42
CA HIS A 65 10.62 -20.24 6.60
C HIS A 65 9.62 -19.69 7.60
N THR A 66 8.40 -19.38 7.16
CA THR A 66 7.37 -18.76 8.01
C THR A 66 6.21 -19.70 8.36
N GLY A 67 5.99 -20.74 7.55
CA GLY A 67 4.80 -21.60 7.63
C GLY A 67 3.53 -20.95 7.08
N LEU A 68 3.61 -19.77 6.47
CA LEU A 68 2.49 -19.01 5.89
C LEU A 68 2.73 -18.68 4.41
N PRO A 69 1.64 -18.61 3.61
CA PRO A 69 1.73 -18.06 2.27
C PRO A 69 1.99 -16.55 2.34
N PRO A 70 2.89 -15.99 1.50
CA PRO A 70 3.15 -14.55 1.48
C PRO A 70 2.00 -13.75 0.87
N LEU A 71 1.93 -12.45 1.24
CA LEU A 71 1.39 -11.45 0.34
C LEU A 71 2.49 -11.07 -0.66
N ILE A 72 2.20 -11.24 -1.95
CA ILE A 72 3.04 -10.76 -3.06
C ILE A 72 2.27 -9.61 -3.67
N SER A 73 2.76 -8.39 -3.46
CA SER A 73 2.08 -7.15 -3.82
C SER A 73 2.72 -6.47 -5.03
N ILE A 74 1.93 -5.65 -5.71
CA ILE A 74 2.31 -4.86 -6.87
C ILE A 74 1.44 -3.60 -6.95
N ASP A 75 1.94 -2.52 -7.58
CA ASP A 75 1.14 -1.38 -8.00
C ASP A 75 0.66 -1.58 -9.43
N GLN A 76 -0.54 -2.11 -9.60
CA GLN A 76 -1.15 -2.30 -10.92
C GLN A 76 -2.43 -1.48 -11.02
N GLU A 77 -2.30 -0.13 -10.96
CA GLU A 77 -3.43 0.82 -11.00
C GLU A 77 -4.06 0.93 -12.40
N GLY A 78 -3.26 0.63 -13.42
CA GLY A 78 -3.56 0.94 -14.80
C GLY A 78 -2.98 2.30 -15.26
N GLY A 79 -2.94 2.53 -16.58
CA GLY A 79 -2.37 3.74 -17.16
C GLY A 79 -0.89 3.90 -16.82
N VAL A 80 -0.53 5.06 -16.26
CA VAL A 80 0.87 5.42 -15.96
C VAL A 80 1.49 4.63 -14.80
N VAL A 81 0.68 4.04 -13.94
CA VAL A 81 1.13 3.17 -12.84
C VAL A 81 0.72 1.73 -13.15
N SER A 82 1.50 1.12 -14.02
CA SER A 82 1.35 -0.27 -14.44
C SER A 82 2.74 -0.92 -14.49
N ARG A 83 2.91 -2.02 -13.75
CA ARG A 83 4.19 -2.75 -13.71
C ARG A 83 4.21 -3.90 -14.71
N LEU A 84 3.04 -4.44 -15.05
CA LEU A 84 2.92 -5.47 -16.09
C LEU A 84 3.25 -4.90 -17.46
N LYS A 85 3.74 -5.74 -18.36
CA LYS A 85 4.22 -5.37 -19.70
C LYS A 85 3.31 -5.90 -20.80
N GLY A 86 3.71 -5.69 -22.05
CA GLY A 86 2.90 -5.83 -23.24
C GLY A 86 2.41 -7.24 -23.61
N ASP A 87 2.82 -8.29 -22.90
CA ASP A 87 2.25 -9.64 -22.99
C ASP A 87 1.07 -9.86 -22.01
N CYS A 88 0.71 -8.82 -21.28
CA CYS A 88 -0.38 -8.77 -20.30
C CYS A 88 -1.47 -7.78 -20.72
N ALA A 89 -2.70 -7.99 -20.24
CA ALA A 89 -3.78 -7.02 -20.42
C ALA A 89 -3.53 -5.79 -19.54
N LEU A 90 -3.45 -4.62 -20.16
CA LEU A 90 -3.21 -3.36 -19.46
C LEU A 90 -4.51 -2.57 -19.35
N ALA A 91 -4.95 -2.29 -18.12
CA ALA A 91 -6.08 -1.42 -17.86
C ALA A 91 -5.75 0.04 -18.19
N PRO A 92 -6.69 0.85 -18.69
CA PRO A 92 -6.54 2.30 -18.77
C PRO A 92 -6.33 2.93 -17.40
N SER A 93 -5.89 4.19 -17.35
CA SER A 93 -5.84 4.97 -16.12
C SER A 93 -7.25 5.10 -15.50
N ALA A 94 -7.31 5.34 -14.19
CA ALA A 94 -8.59 5.55 -13.50
C ALA A 94 -9.43 6.66 -14.16
N MET A 95 -8.81 7.79 -14.53
CA MET A 95 -9.48 8.87 -15.26
C MET A 95 -10.00 8.41 -16.62
N GLY A 96 -9.23 7.57 -17.36
CA GLY A 96 -9.66 7.00 -18.63
C GLY A 96 -10.84 6.04 -18.48
N VAL A 97 -10.86 5.24 -17.43
CA VAL A 97 -12.01 4.38 -17.07
C VAL A 97 -13.24 5.23 -16.71
N ALA A 98 -13.07 6.28 -15.90
CA ALA A 98 -14.17 7.17 -15.52
C ALA A 98 -14.74 7.93 -16.72
N ALA A 99 -13.92 8.29 -17.69
CA ALA A 99 -14.35 8.97 -18.92
C ALA A 99 -15.31 8.11 -19.79
N THR A 100 -15.44 6.83 -19.53
CA THR A 100 -16.42 5.96 -20.20
C THR A 100 -17.86 6.22 -19.75
N GLY A 101 -18.07 6.93 -18.64
CA GLY A 101 -19.39 7.27 -18.09
C GLY A 101 -20.12 6.10 -17.42
N ASP A 102 -19.51 4.91 -17.30
CA ASP A 102 -20.14 3.72 -16.71
C ASP A 102 -19.22 3.01 -15.72
N PRO A 103 -19.53 2.99 -14.39
CA PRO A 103 -18.75 2.29 -13.37
C PRO A 103 -18.60 0.79 -13.58
N VAL A 104 -19.46 0.15 -14.39
CA VAL A 104 -19.31 -1.27 -14.77
C VAL A 104 -17.97 -1.51 -15.47
N ASN A 105 -17.46 -0.52 -16.20
CA ASN A 105 -16.15 -0.63 -16.85
C ASN A 105 -14.99 -0.65 -15.84
N ALA A 106 -15.12 0.03 -14.69
CA ALA A 106 -14.15 -0.10 -13.60
C ALA A 106 -14.17 -1.51 -12.98
N HIS A 107 -15.36 -2.07 -12.78
CA HIS A 107 -15.48 -3.46 -12.31
C HIS A 107 -14.83 -4.45 -13.29
N ARG A 108 -15.11 -4.31 -14.60
CA ARG A 108 -14.53 -5.17 -15.63
C ARG A 108 -13.00 -5.06 -15.69
N ALA A 109 -12.48 -3.82 -15.64
CA ALA A 109 -11.04 -3.59 -15.61
C ALA A 109 -10.40 -4.26 -14.39
N GLY A 110 -11.01 -4.09 -13.20
CA GLY A 110 -10.55 -4.73 -11.96
C GLY A 110 -10.58 -6.26 -12.04
N GLU A 111 -11.66 -6.85 -12.59
CA GLU A 111 -11.78 -8.30 -12.71
C GLU A 111 -10.73 -8.88 -13.66
N ILE A 112 -10.49 -8.23 -14.79
CA ILE A 112 -9.44 -8.64 -15.75
C ILE A 112 -8.07 -8.55 -15.10
N THR A 113 -7.74 -7.40 -14.49
CA THR A 113 -6.47 -7.19 -13.78
C THR A 113 -6.27 -8.21 -12.67
N GLY A 114 -7.29 -8.44 -11.84
CA GLY A 114 -7.21 -9.41 -10.74
C GLY A 114 -6.99 -10.84 -11.21
N ARG A 115 -7.68 -11.29 -12.26
CA ARG A 115 -7.49 -12.62 -12.87
C ARG A 115 -6.07 -12.79 -13.41
N GLU A 116 -5.54 -11.77 -14.05
CA GLU A 116 -4.19 -11.79 -14.61
C GLU A 116 -3.12 -11.82 -13.52
N LEU A 117 -3.21 -10.92 -12.53
CA LEU A 117 -2.31 -10.92 -11.38
C LEU A 117 -2.30 -12.27 -10.66
N ARG A 118 -3.49 -12.84 -10.40
CA ARG A 118 -3.62 -14.14 -9.78
C ARG A 118 -2.97 -15.25 -10.61
N ALA A 119 -3.15 -15.24 -11.93
CA ALA A 119 -2.54 -16.21 -12.85
C ALA A 119 -1.00 -16.12 -12.85
N LEU A 120 -0.46 -14.92 -12.61
CA LEU A 120 0.97 -14.67 -12.48
C LEU A 120 1.52 -14.97 -11.08
N GLY A 121 0.65 -15.23 -10.10
CA GLY A 121 1.04 -15.57 -8.74
C GLY A 121 1.10 -14.38 -7.77
N VAL A 122 0.76 -13.18 -8.23
CA VAL A 122 0.53 -11.98 -7.40
C VAL A 122 -0.85 -12.09 -6.76
N ASN A 123 -0.97 -11.75 -5.47
CA ASN A 123 -2.22 -11.93 -4.72
C ASN A 123 -2.69 -10.68 -3.98
N PHE A 124 -1.94 -9.55 -4.10
CA PHE A 124 -2.29 -8.29 -3.48
C PHE A 124 -1.96 -7.13 -4.44
N ASP A 125 -2.99 -6.41 -4.88
CA ASP A 125 -2.83 -5.21 -5.69
C ASP A 125 -2.95 -3.95 -4.84
N LEU A 126 -1.96 -3.07 -4.93
CA LEU A 126 -1.95 -1.77 -4.25
C LEU A 126 -2.78 -0.74 -5.04
N ALA A 127 -4.01 -1.10 -5.33
CA ALA A 127 -5.04 -0.36 -6.06
C ALA A 127 -6.42 -0.67 -5.45
N PRO A 128 -7.42 0.21 -5.65
CA PRO A 128 -7.44 1.44 -6.43
C PRO A 128 -6.99 2.70 -5.68
N VAL A 129 -6.66 3.74 -6.43
CA VAL A 129 -6.54 5.10 -5.91
C VAL A 129 -7.93 5.64 -5.57
N MET A 130 -8.14 6.03 -4.30
CA MET A 130 -9.39 6.61 -3.80
C MET A 130 -9.26 8.11 -3.52
N ASP A 131 -8.17 8.72 -4.00
CA ASP A 131 -7.94 10.15 -3.86
C ASP A 131 -8.85 10.94 -4.80
N VAL A 132 -9.52 11.96 -4.26
CA VAL A 132 -10.28 12.94 -5.04
C VAL A 132 -9.31 13.96 -5.61
N ASN A 133 -9.22 14.08 -6.94
CA ASN A 133 -8.31 15.03 -7.60
C ASN A 133 -8.85 16.47 -7.50
N SER A 134 -8.98 16.96 -6.27
CA SER A 134 -9.56 18.27 -5.95
C SER A 134 -8.65 19.46 -6.34
N ASN A 135 -7.33 19.21 -6.45
CA ASN A 135 -6.37 20.19 -6.93
C ASN A 135 -5.88 19.84 -8.34
N PRO A 136 -6.27 20.59 -9.38
CA PRO A 136 -5.86 20.29 -10.76
C PRO A 136 -4.35 20.45 -11.00
N ARG A 137 -3.60 21.08 -10.07
CA ARG A 137 -2.14 21.22 -10.12
C ARG A 137 -1.42 20.13 -9.34
N ASN A 138 -2.14 19.12 -8.83
CA ASN A 138 -1.52 18.00 -8.13
C ASN A 138 -0.58 17.24 -9.08
N PRO A 139 0.73 17.12 -8.73
CA PRO A 139 1.72 16.52 -9.64
C PRO A 139 1.73 14.99 -9.59
N VAL A 140 1.04 14.37 -8.60
CA VAL A 140 1.16 12.94 -8.28
C VAL A 140 -0.08 12.16 -8.67
N ILE A 141 -1.26 12.69 -8.38
CA ILE A 141 -2.53 11.96 -8.54
C ILE A 141 -3.04 12.10 -9.97
N GLY A 142 -3.50 13.27 -10.39
CA GLY A 142 -3.90 13.50 -11.77
C GLY A 142 -4.75 12.38 -12.38
N ALA A 143 -4.25 11.77 -13.47
CA ALA A 143 -4.90 10.68 -14.20
C ALA A 143 -5.06 9.36 -13.40
N ARG A 144 -4.42 9.22 -12.25
CA ARG A 144 -4.58 8.09 -11.34
C ARG A 144 -5.89 8.14 -10.56
N SER A 145 -6.56 9.31 -10.46
CA SER A 145 -7.89 9.46 -9.83
C SER A 145 -9.00 9.22 -10.84
N TYR A 146 -10.15 8.75 -10.35
CA TYR A 146 -11.39 8.65 -11.12
C TYR A 146 -12.06 10.01 -11.38
N GLY A 147 -11.71 11.05 -10.62
CA GLY A 147 -12.27 12.38 -10.84
C GLY A 147 -12.00 13.39 -9.73
N ALA A 148 -12.56 14.59 -9.93
CA ALA A 148 -12.50 15.69 -8.99
C ALA A 148 -13.70 15.74 -8.04
N ARG A 149 -14.72 14.88 -8.25
CA ARG A 149 -15.89 14.77 -7.38
C ARG A 149 -15.80 13.51 -6.54
N PRO A 150 -16.06 13.59 -5.22
CA PRO A 150 -16.03 12.43 -4.34
C PRO A 150 -16.95 11.29 -4.78
N GLU A 151 -18.11 11.62 -5.36
CA GLU A 151 -19.12 10.66 -5.83
C GLU A 151 -18.55 9.80 -6.96
N ASP A 152 -17.88 10.42 -7.96
CA ASP A 152 -17.25 9.69 -9.06
C ASP A 152 -16.20 8.72 -8.53
N VAL A 153 -15.35 9.17 -7.59
CA VAL A 153 -14.33 8.31 -6.97
C VAL A 153 -14.98 7.18 -6.18
N CYS A 154 -16.11 7.41 -5.50
CA CYS A 154 -16.87 6.35 -4.84
C CYS A 154 -17.35 5.29 -5.83
N ASP A 155 -18.06 5.72 -6.88
CA ASP A 155 -18.74 4.82 -7.81
C ASP A 155 -17.72 3.93 -8.56
N TYR A 156 -16.72 4.56 -9.17
CA TYR A 156 -15.69 3.83 -9.92
C TYR A 156 -14.72 3.08 -9.02
N GLY A 157 -14.25 3.69 -7.93
CA GLY A 157 -13.30 3.06 -7.01
C GLY A 157 -13.88 1.83 -6.31
N THR A 158 -15.13 1.88 -5.84
CA THR A 158 -15.76 0.70 -5.24
C THR A 158 -16.10 -0.38 -6.27
N ALA A 159 -16.39 0.01 -7.52
CA ALA A 159 -16.54 -0.95 -8.62
C ALA A 159 -15.22 -1.66 -8.92
N MET A 160 -14.09 -0.93 -8.94
CA MET A 160 -12.75 -1.50 -9.10
C MET A 160 -12.40 -2.45 -7.95
N ILE A 161 -12.65 -2.09 -6.68
CA ILE A 161 -12.45 -2.98 -5.51
C ILE A 161 -13.17 -4.30 -5.73
N ARG A 162 -14.47 -4.26 -6.05
CA ARG A 162 -15.26 -5.48 -6.31
C ARG A 162 -14.74 -6.27 -7.50
N GLY A 163 -14.25 -5.60 -8.54
CA GLY A 163 -13.64 -6.24 -9.71
C GLY A 163 -12.37 -7.00 -9.35
N LEU A 164 -11.40 -6.37 -8.67
CA LEU A 164 -10.16 -6.98 -8.23
C LEU A 164 -10.42 -8.21 -7.34
N GLN A 165 -11.35 -8.09 -6.40
CA GLN A 165 -11.75 -9.20 -5.52
C GLN A 165 -12.43 -10.33 -6.30
N ALA A 166 -13.29 -10.02 -7.27
CA ALA A 166 -13.87 -11.01 -8.18
C ALA A 166 -12.82 -11.71 -9.06
N GLY A 167 -11.75 -11.00 -9.45
CA GLY A 167 -10.56 -11.55 -10.09
C GLY A 167 -9.70 -12.44 -9.19
N GLY A 168 -9.93 -12.41 -7.88
CA GLY A 168 -9.32 -13.29 -6.89
C GLY A 168 -8.02 -12.77 -6.29
N VAL A 169 -7.80 -11.46 -6.27
CA VAL A 169 -6.71 -10.79 -5.56
C VAL A 169 -7.26 -9.87 -4.48
N ARG A 170 -6.46 -9.63 -3.44
CA ARG A 170 -6.75 -8.60 -2.45
C ARG A 170 -6.42 -7.23 -3.01
N CYS A 171 -7.08 -6.20 -2.49
CA CYS A 171 -6.93 -4.83 -2.97
C CYS A 171 -6.71 -3.83 -1.83
N CYS A 172 -6.13 -2.68 -2.18
CA CYS A 172 -5.74 -1.65 -1.24
C CYS A 172 -6.21 -0.26 -1.70
N ALA A 173 -7.12 0.37 -0.96
CA ALA A 173 -7.52 1.75 -1.21
C ALA A 173 -6.44 2.73 -0.74
N LYS A 174 -6.08 3.72 -1.56
CA LYS A 174 -4.99 4.66 -1.26
C LYS A 174 -5.25 6.08 -1.78
N HIS A 175 -4.67 7.09 -1.17
CA HIS A 175 -3.73 7.16 -0.03
C HIS A 175 -4.40 7.89 1.14
N PHE A 176 -4.75 7.19 2.20
CA PHE A 176 -5.52 7.72 3.34
C PHE A 176 -4.72 8.76 4.16
N PRO A 177 -5.32 9.89 4.60
CA PRO A 177 -6.73 10.28 4.48
C PRO A 177 -7.05 11.10 3.22
N GLY A 178 -6.17 11.18 2.21
CA GLY A 178 -6.36 11.83 0.92
C GLY A 178 -5.12 12.57 0.43
N HIS A 179 -4.70 12.26 -0.80
CA HIS A 179 -3.51 12.83 -1.45
C HIS A 179 -3.87 13.83 -2.57
N GLY A 180 -5.17 13.94 -2.94
CA GLY A 180 -5.59 14.65 -4.14
C GLY A 180 -5.45 16.17 -4.09
N ASP A 181 -5.29 16.78 -2.91
CA ASP A 181 -5.15 18.24 -2.74
C ASP A 181 -3.69 18.71 -2.51
N THR A 182 -2.70 17.82 -2.64
CA THR A 182 -1.30 18.22 -2.45
C THR A 182 -0.76 18.98 -3.66
N ALA A 183 0.14 19.93 -3.38
CA ALA A 183 0.88 20.68 -4.41
C ALA A 183 2.35 20.23 -4.51
N VAL A 184 2.80 19.29 -3.69
CA VAL A 184 4.16 18.77 -3.61
C VAL A 184 4.11 17.25 -3.70
N ASP A 185 5.07 16.68 -4.43
CA ASP A 185 5.26 15.23 -4.53
C ASP A 185 5.95 14.70 -3.26
N SER A 186 5.37 13.71 -2.60
CA SER A 186 5.91 13.04 -1.41
C SER A 186 7.21 12.27 -1.66
N HIS A 187 7.56 12.00 -2.92
CA HIS A 187 8.86 11.45 -3.27
C HIS A 187 9.99 12.51 -3.21
N LEU A 188 9.65 13.80 -3.38
CA LEU A 188 10.59 14.90 -3.46
C LEU A 188 10.63 15.77 -2.20
N GLY A 189 9.68 15.61 -1.28
CA GLY A 189 9.60 16.39 -0.06
C GLY A 189 8.45 15.97 0.84
N LEU A 190 8.23 16.69 1.93
CA LEU A 190 7.17 16.44 2.91
C LEU A 190 5.94 17.31 2.58
N PRO A 191 4.92 16.76 1.89
CA PRO A 191 3.73 17.53 1.51
C PRO A 191 2.85 17.83 2.73
N ARG A 192 2.03 18.88 2.58
CA ARG A 192 1.13 19.36 3.62
C ARG A 192 -0.26 19.63 3.05
N VAL A 193 -1.30 19.22 3.79
CA VAL A 193 -2.70 19.53 3.53
C VAL A 193 -3.28 20.23 4.75
N ASP A 194 -3.67 21.50 4.60
CA ASP A 194 -4.15 22.36 5.70
C ASP A 194 -5.69 22.39 5.77
N LYS A 195 -6.32 21.21 5.72
CA LYS A 195 -7.77 21.02 5.85
C LYS A 195 -8.17 20.63 7.27
N THR A 196 -9.30 21.16 7.73
CA THR A 196 -9.96 20.71 8.94
C THR A 196 -10.59 19.32 8.76
N LEU A 197 -10.90 18.65 9.86
CA LEU A 197 -11.63 17.36 9.79
C LEU A 197 -12.94 17.51 9.02
N GLN A 198 -13.71 18.56 9.27
CA GLN A 198 -14.97 18.83 8.56
C GLN A 198 -14.78 18.97 7.05
N GLN A 199 -13.69 19.61 6.60
CA GLN A 199 -13.38 19.72 5.18
C GLN A 199 -13.00 18.38 4.56
N LEU A 200 -12.22 17.55 5.27
CA LEU A 200 -11.90 16.19 4.82
C LEU A 200 -13.13 15.29 4.78
N GLU A 201 -14.02 15.40 5.76
CA GLU A 201 -15.29 14.66 5.79
C GLU A 201 -16.23 15.03 4.63
N ALA A 202 -16.16 16.27 4.17
CA ALA A 202 -16.96 16.76 3.05
C ALA A 202 -16.40 16.36 1.67
N CYS A 203 -15.16 15.82 1.60
CA CYS A 203 -14.52 15.48 0.33
C CYS A 203 -13.68 14.19 0.44
N GLU A 204 -12.46 14.28 0.97
CA GLU A 204 -11.45 13.21 0.88
C GLU A 204 -11.86 11.91 1.59
N LEU A 205 -12.59 11.99 2.71
CA LEU A 205 -13.00 10.81 3.47
C LEU A 205 -14.24 10.09 2.90
N ILE A 206 -14.98 10.71 2.00
CA ILE A 206 -16.18 10.11 1.39
C ILE A 206 -15.82 8.82 0.63
N PRO A 207 -14.82 8.80 -0.28
CA PRO A 207 -14.40 7.57 -0.96
C PRO A 207 -13.86 6.49 -0.03
N PHE A 208 -13.09 6.85 1.00
CA PHE A 208 -12.58 5.86 1.96
C PHE A 208 -13.70 5.22 2.78
N ARG A 209 -14.72 5.99 3.20
CA ARG A 209 -15.93 5.43 3.82
C ARG A 209 -16.65 4.46 2.88
N ALA A 210 -16.72 4.78 1.59
CA ALA A 210 -17.31 3.89 0.58
C ALA A 210 -16.48 2.62 0.38
N ALA A 211 -15.15 2.73 0.32
CA ALA A 211 -14.24 1.60 0.23
C ALA A 211 -14.36 0.65 1.43
N ILE A 212 -14.43 1.19 2.65
CA ILE A 212 -14.64 0.42 3.88
C ILE A 212 -15.96 -0.36 3.83
N ARG A 213 -17.06 0.32 3.45
CA ARG A 213 -18.38 -0.33 3.31
C ARG A 213 -18.42 -1.39 2.22
N SER A 214 -17.60 -1.26 1.16
CA SER A 214 -17.49 -2.27 0.10
C SER A 214 -16.59 -3.45 0.46
N GLY A 215 -15.98 -3.47 1.66
CA GLY A 215 -15.16 -4.56 2.15
C GLY A 215 -13.76 -4.61 1.55
N VAL A 216 -13.12 -3.44 1.36
CA VAL A 216 -11.73 -3.37 0.91
C VAL A 216 -10.79 -4.10 1.89
N ASP A 217 -9.83 -4.85 1.38
CA ASP A 217 -8.93 -5.68 2.19
C ASP A 217 -7.90 -4.85 2.97
N ALA A 218 -7.41 -3.77 2.36
CA ALA A 218 -6.39 -2.90 2.95
C ALA A 218 -6.64 -1.43 2.65
N ILE A 219 -6.07 -0.56 3.49
CA ILE A 219 -5.97 0.89 3.25
C ILE A 219 -4.52 1.31 3.43
N MET A 220 -3.97 1.97 2.42
CA MET A 220 -2.63 2.54 2.46
C MET A 220 -2.68 3.96 2.98
N THR A 221 -1.84 4.24 3.98
CA THR A 221 -1.65 5.59 4.55
C THR A 221 -0.68 6.41 3.70
N THR A 222 -0.72 7.72 3.85
CA THR A 222 0.11 8.67 3.09
C THR A 222 1.15 9.39 3.97
N HIS A 223 2.29 9.76 3.36
CA HIS A 223 3.37 10.52 4.02
C HIS A 223 3.12 12.03 3.92
N ILE A 224 1.95 12.48 4.35
CA ILE A 224 1.49 13.88 4.28
C ILE A 224 1.24 14.43 5.68
N LEU A 225 1.63 15.68 5.90
CA LEU A 225 1.27 16.44 7.12
C LEU A 225 -0.16 16.95 7.03
N PHE A 226 -0.93 16.70 8.08
CA PHE A 226 -2.28 17.25 8.28
C PHE A 226 -2.32 18.03 9.59
N PRO A 227 -1.76 19.26 9.67
CA PRO A 227 -1.53 19.95 10.93
C PRO A 227 -2.81 20.33 11.69
N ARG A 228 -3.96 20.38 11.00
CA ARG A 228 -5.26 20.59 11.65
C ARG A 228 -5.79 19.32 12.32
N LEU A 229 -5.31 18.14 11.92
CA LEU A 229 -5.67 16.84 12.50
C LEU A 229 -4.61 16.37 13.49
N GLU A 230 -3.33 16.54 13.12
CA GLU A 230 -2.15 16.08 13.86
C GLU A 230 -1.24 17.28 14.17
N PRO A 231 -1.48 17.98 15.29
CA PRO A 231 -0.66 19.13 15.71
C PRO A 231 0.79 18.75 16.06
N GLY A 232 1.05 17.47 16.33
CA GLY A 232 2.38 16.96 16.66
C GLY A 232 3.39 17.04 15.51
N GLY A 233 2.95 17.43 14.29
CA GLY A 233 3.84 17.68 13.16
C GLY A 233 4.43 16.41 12.53
N VAL A 234 3.79 15.25 12.74
CA VAL A 234 4.16 13.99 12.07
C VAL A 234 3.21 13.69 10.91
N PRO A 235 3.67 13.00 9.84
CA PRO A 235 2.81 12.62 8.73
C PRO A 235 1.75 11.60 9.15
N ALA A 236 0.68 11.48 8.35
CA ALA A 236 -0.44 10.59 8.64
C ALA A 236 0.02 9.15 8.94
N THR A 237 1.01 8.63 8.22
CA THR A 237 1.59 7.29 8.45
C THR A 237 2.14 7.08 9.86
N MET A 238 2.57 8.14 10.54
CA MET A 238 3.16 8.09 11.89
C MET A 238 2.20 8.62 12.96
N SER A 239 0.97 8.96 12.60
CA SER A 239 -0.02 9.55 13.51
C SER A 239 -0.99 8.50 14.06
N ARG A 240 -0.85 8.16 15.35
CA ARG A 240 -1.82 7.32 16.05
C ARG A 240 -3.23 7.93 16.03
N ARG A 241 -3.33 9.26 16.07
CA ARG A 241 -4.60 9.97 16.02
C ARG A 241 -5.32 9.74 14.69
N ILE A 242 -4.58 9.71 13.57
CA ILE A 242 -5.15 9.49 12.23
C ILE A 242 -5.39 7.99 12.00
N LEU A 243 -4.44 7.12 12.30
CA LEU A 243 -4.56 5.70 11.97
C LEU A 243 -5.43 4.95 12.98
N THR A 244 -5.10 5.00 14.25
CA THR A 244 -5.91 4.32 15.27
C THR A 244 -7.20 5.09 15.53
N GLY A 245 -7.12 6.38 15.88
CA GLY A 245 -8.30 7.15 16.27
C GLY A 245 -9.30 7.35 15.14
N MET A 246 -8.86 7.84 13.98
CA MET A 246 -9.79 8.11 12.88
C MET A 246 -10.09 6.84 12.06
N LEU A 247 -9.08 6.14 11.52
CA LEU A 247 -9.32 5.04 10.59
C LEU A 247 -9.89 3.80 11.30
N ARG A 248 -9.27 3.35 12.42
CA ARG A 248 -9.73 2.17 13.14
C ARG A 248 -11.01 2.42 13.94
N GLU A 249 -11.02 3.45 14.78
CA GLU A 249 -12.08 3.65 15.77
C GLU A 249 -13.28 4.38 15.17
N GLN A 250 -13.07 5.56 14.55
CA GLN A 250 -14.17 6.39 14.04
C GLN A 250 -14.75 5.87 12.73
N LEU A 251 -13.90 5.44 11.77
CA LEU A 251 -14.35 4.88 10.49
C LEU A 251 -14.63 3.38 10.55
N GLY A 252 -14.22 2.70 11.61
CA GLY A 252 -14.49 1.29 11.86
C GLY A 252 -13.75 0.32 10.93
N PHE A 253 -12.63 0.74 10.31
CA PHE A 253 -11.88 -0.13 9.41
C PHE A 253 -11.24 -1.31 10.15
N ARG A 254 -11.43 -2.55 9.63
CA ARG A 254 -10.94 -3.79 10.25
C ARG A 254 -9.94 -4.57 9.39
N GLY A 255 -9.68 -4.11 8.16
CA GLY A 255 -8.67 -4.70 7.27
C GLY A 255 -7.25 -4.25 7.61
N LEU A 256 -6.29 -4.53 6.73
CA LEU A 256 -4.90 -4.14 6.93
C LEU A 256 -4.68 -2.63 6.74
N ILE A 257 -4.01 -1.97 7.68
CA ILE A 257 -3.45 -0.64 7.45
C ILE A 257 -2.01 -0.84 6.98
N VAL A 258 -1.72 -0.39 5.75
CA VAL A 258 -0.39 -0.53 5.17
C VAL A 258 0.26 0.83 5.00
N SER A 259 1.58 0.92 5.15
CA SER A 259 2.29 2.15 4.84
C SER A 259 2.44 2.31 3.33
N ASP A 260 2.66 3.52 2.83
CA ASP A 260 3.41 3.72 1.59
C ASP A 260 4.88 3.37 1.83
N CYS A 261 5.73 3.40 0.79
CA CYS A 261 7.14 3.03 0.93
C CYS A 261 7.86 3.92 1.96
N MET A 262 8.35 3.31 3.04
CA MET A 262 9.04 4.01 4.13
C MET A 262 10.42 4.55 3.75
N MET A 263 10.84 4.34 2.50
CA MET A 263 12.08 4.87 1.93
C MET A 263 11.84 6.08 1.01
N MET A 264 10.59 6.58 0.92
CA MET A 264 10.30 7.83 0.21
C MET A 264 10.92 9.03 0.93
N GLY A 265 11.32 10.06 0.17
CA GLY A 265 11.98 11.27 0.69
C GLY A 265 11.24 11.91 1.87
N ALA A 266 9.90 11.93 1.84
CA ALA A 266 9.08 12.44 2.95
C ALA A 266 9.33 11.74 4.30
N ILE A 267 9.80 10.50 4.32
CA ILE A 267 10.16 9.77 5.54
C ILE A 267 11.68 9.71 5.70
N GLN A 268 12.40 9.25 4.66
CA GLN A 268 13.83 8.99 4.76
C GLN A 268 14.63 10.25 5.13
N ASP A 269 14.32 11.38 4.50
CA ASP A 269 15.10 12.62 4.67
C ASP A 269 14.73 13.39 5.94
N TYR A 270 13.50 13.25 6.44
CA TYR A 270 13.00 14.03 7.58
C TYR A 270 13.02 13.24 8.90
N TYR A 271 12.87 11.92 8.85
CA TYR A 271 12.72 11.08 10.06
C TYR A 271 13.70 9.91 10.09
N GLY A 272 14.23 9.50 8.95
CA GLY A 272 14.96 8.24 8.77
C GLY A 272 14.03 7.04 8.67
N THR A 273 14.38 6.06 7.82
CA THR A 273 13.54 4.89 7.56
C THR A 273 13.29 4.06 8.81
N VAL A 274 14.31 3.74 9.61
CA VAL A 274 14.13 2.90 10.80
C VAL A 274 13.28 3.58 11.88
N PRO A 275 13.56 4.82 12.32
CA PRO A 275 12.70 5.51 13.28
C PRO A 275 11.29 5.75 12.74
N GLY A 276 11.14 6.04 11.43
CA GLY A 276 9.85 6.19 10.77
C GLY A 276 9.01 4.91 10.83
N CYS A 277 9.61 3.75 10.55
CA CYS A 277 8.94 2.45 10.66
C CYS A 277 8.48 2.15 12.09
N LEU A 278 9.32 2.43 13.10
CA LEU A 278 8.94 2.26 14.50
C LEU A 278 7.76 3.15 14.89
N ALA A 279 7.79 4.42 14.47
CA ALA A 279 6.69 5.36 14.73
C ALA A 279 5.41 4.94 14.01
N ALA A 280 5.48 4.49 12.75
CA ALA A 280 4.35 4.00 11.98
C ALA A 280 3.72 2.73 12.61
N ALA A 281 4.55 1.77 13.04
CA ALA A 281 4.07 0.58 13.75
C ALA A 281 3.33 0.96 15.06
N LYS A 282 3.91 1.88 15.86
CA LYS A 282 3.28 2.41 17.09
C LYS A 282 1.99 3.20 16.81
N ALA A 283 1.88 3.80 15.64
CA ALA A 283 0.68 4.50 15.21
C ALA A 283 -0.46 3.58 14.76
N GLY A 284 -0.18 2.29 14.52
CA GLY A 284 -1.16 1.28 14.14
C GLY A 284 -1.05 0.79 12.69
N VAL A 285 0.10 0.96 12.03
CA VAL A 285 0.37 0.31 10.74
C VAL A 285 0.61 -1.17 10.97
N ASP A 286 -0.10 -2.02 10.21
CA ASP A 286 0.03 -3.48 10.28
C ASP A 286 1.14 -4.00 9.37
N LEU A 287 1.32 -3.39 8.18
CA LEU A 287 2.30 -3.82 7.18
C LEU A 287 3.13 -2.63 6.69
N LEU A 288 4.43 -2.69 6.90
CA LEU A 288 5.41 -1.66 6.54
C LEU A 288 6.12 -2.04 5.24
N PHE A 289 6.09 -1.15 4.25
CA PHE A 289 6.81 -1.34 3.00
C PHE A 289 8.23 -0.75 3.08
N VAL A 290 9.27 -1.61 3.02
CA VAL A 290 10.67 -1.23 2.92
C VAL A 290 11.21 -1.79 1.59
N SER A 291 11.04 -1.01 0.51
CA SER A 291 10.95 -1.56 -0.84
C SER A 291 12.28 -1.68 -1.58
N HIS A 292 13.29 -0.86 -1.24
CA HIS A 292 14.48 -0.69 -2.09
C HIS A 292 15.81 -1.01 -1.40
N SER A 293 15.79 -1.49 -0.15
CA SER A 293 17.00 -1.87 0.59
C SER A 293 16.74 -3.02 1.55
N MET A 294 17.32 -4.17 1.24
CA MET A 294 17.28 -5.33 2.13
C MET A 294 18.06 -5.10 3.43
N GLU A 295 19.11 -4.26 3.38
CA GLU A 295 19.85 -3.88 4.57
C GLU A 295 19.00 -3.05 5.54
N LEU A 296 18.29 -2.04 5.03
CA LEU A 296 17.34 -1.26 5.84
C LEU A 296 16.19 -2.14 6.34
N ALA A 297 15.68 -3.08 5.54
CA ALA A 297 14.66 -4.03 5.98
C ALA A 297 15.13 -4.88 7.16
N ALA A 298 16.39 -5.36 7.15
CA ALA A 298 17.01 -6.07 8.26
C ALA A 298 17.14 -5.19 9.51
N GLN A 299 17.54 -3.93 9.35
CA GLN A 299 17.63 -2.98 10.46
C GLN A 299 16.26 -2.70 11.07
N VAL A 300 15.23 -2.51 10.24
CA VAL A 300 13.84 -2.31 10.69
C VAL A 300 13.32 -3.55 11.43
N ALA A 301 13.54 -4.76 10.88
CA ALA A 301 13.13 -6.01 11.53
C ALA A 301 13.75 -6.15 12.92
N ARG A 302 15.05 -5.85 13.05
CA ARG A 302 15.78 -5.89 14.32
C ARG A 302 15.22 -4.87 15.31
N ALA A 303 15.05 -3.62 14.88
CA ALA A 303 14.55 -2.55 15.74
C ALA A 303 13.10 -2.81 16.21
N LEU A 304 12.23 -3.34 15.35
CA LEU A 304 10.87 -3.73 15.73
C LEU A 304 10.89 -4.88 16.76
N ALA A 305 11.77 -5.87 16.60
CA ALA A 305 11.89 -6.99 17.54
C ALA A 305 12.41 -6.51 18.91
N GLU A 306 13.35 -5.56 18.95
CA GLU A 306 13.86 -4.95 20.18
C GLU A 306 12.76 -4.15 20.90
N GLU A 307 11.97 -3.36 20.16
CA GLU A 307 10.83 -2.60 20.73
C GLU A 307 9.76 -3.53 21.29
N ALA A 308 9.44 -4.60 20.57
CA ALA A 308 8.48 -5.62 21.02
C ALA A 308 8.98 -6.37 22.26
N ALA A 309 10.24 -6.80 22.28
CA ALA A 309 10.86 -7.46 23.43
C ALA A 309 10.88 -6.57 24.68
N ALA A 310 11.00 -5.26 24.49
CA ALA A 310 10.95 -4.26 25.57
C ALA A 310 9.52 -3.86 25.99
N GLY A 311 8.48 -4.47 25.38
CA GLY A 311 7.07 -4.16 25.66
C GLY A 311 6.62 -2.74 25.20
N ARG A 312 7.39 -2.11 24.29
CA ARG A 312 7.08 -0.78 23.76
C ARG A 312 6.34 -0.81 22.40
N LEU A 313 6.18 -2.00 21.85
CA LEU A 313 5.39 -2.27 20.64
C LEU A 313 4.57 -3.53 20.86
N ASP A 314 3.27 -3.45 20.60
CA ASP A 314 2.43 -4.63 20.48
C ASP A 314 2.75 -5.33 19.15
N ALA A 315 3.22 -6.57 19.23
CA ALA A 315 3.60 -7.35 18.05
C ALA A 315 2.45 -8.24 17.53
N GLY A 316 1.34 -8.35 18.28
CA GLY A 316 0.16 -9.18 17.98
C GLY A 316 -0.96 -8.46 17.27
#